data_917d342ec47bc9771927906f74009158
#
_entry.id   917d342ec47bc9771927906f74009158
#
_cell.length_a   1.000
_cell.length_b   1.000
_cell.length_c   1.000
_cell.angle_alpha   90.00
_cell.angle_beta   90.00
_cell.angle_gamma   90.00
#
_symmetry.space_group_name_H-M   'P 1'
#
loop_
_entity.id
_entity.type
_entity.pdbx_description
1 polymer ?
#
loop_
_entity_poly.entity_id
_entity_poly.type
_entity_poly.pdbx_seq_one_letter_code
_entity_poly.pdbx_strand_id
1 'polypeptide(L)'
;MSDSARIVAIDHVQLAMPEGGENAARAFYAGVLGLTEMPKPAELAGRGGAWFAAGRVQVHLGVEADFRPARKAHPALQVEGLAALVARCEAAGVTVARDVPLPGMDRVHIADPFGNRIELVERVSTRSGRDAG
;
A
#
# COMPACT_ATOMS: atom_id res chain seq x y z
N MET A 1 -18.67 -36.39 0.69
CA MET A 1 -17.71 -35.59 -0.07
C MET A 1 -17.17 -34.48 0.77
N SER A 2 -15.89 -34.38 0.81
CA SER A 2 -15.30 -33.34 1.64
C SER A 2 -15.33 -32.02 0.90
N ASP A 3 -15.44 -30.98 1.69
CA ASP A 3 -15.33 -29.63 1.20
C ASP A 3 -13.86 -29.32 1.02
N SER A 4 -13.45 -28.95 -0.19
CA SER A 4 -12.08 -28.59 -0.47
C SER A 4 -11.89 -27.10 -0.63
N ALA A 5 -12.88 -26.31 -0.27
CA ALA A 5 -12.78 -24.85 -0.37
C ALA A 5 -11.77 -24.31 0.62
N ARG A 6 -10.91 -23.41 0.16
CA ARG A 6 -9.95 -22.73 1.04
C ARG A 6 -9.55 -21.42 0.38
N ILE A 7 -9.18 -20.46 1.23
CA ILE A 7 -8.62 -19.20 0.76
C ILE A 7 -7.14 -19.43 0.50
N VAL A 8 -6.63 -19.00 -0.65
CA VAL A 8 -5.25 -19.28 -1.04
C VAL A 8 -4.36 -18.05 -1.10
N ALA A 9 -4.93 -16.84 -1.21
CA ALA A 9 -4.12 -15.63 -1.31
C ALA A 9 -5.01 -14.41 -1.17
N ILE A 10 -4.38 -13.24 -1.00
CA ILE A 10 -5.07 -11.97 -1.16
C ILE A 10 -4.94 -11.58 -2.62
N ASP A 11 -6.08 -11.35 -3.30
CA ASP A 11 -6.06 -10.94 -4.69
C ASP A 11 -5.69 -9.47 -4.83
N HIS A 12 -6.35 -8.62 -4.06
CA HIS A 12 -6.04 -7.19 -4.04
C HIS A 12 -6.52 -6.60 -2.72
N VAL A 13 -6.08 -5.38 -2.45
CA VAL A 13 -6.58 -4.57 -1.34
C VAL A 13 -7.22 -3.35 -1.96
N GLN A 14 -8.42 -3.01 -1.53
CA GLN A 14 -9.06 -1.78 -1.96
C GLN A 14 -9.13 -0.79 -0.80
N LEU A 15 -8.67 0.42 -1.07
CA LEU A 15 -8.79 1.54 -0.15
C LEU A 15 -9.83 2.49 -0.71
N ALA A 16 -10.48 3.23 0.17
CA ALA A 16 -11.47 4.22 -0.26
C ALA A 16 -10.79 5.54 -0.57
N MET A 17 -11.43 6.35 -1.40
CA MET A 17 -11.01 7.70 -1.70
C MET A 17 -12.23 8.57 -1.94
N PRO A 18 -12.09 9.89 -1.80
CA PRO A 18 -13.18 10.77 -2.15
C PRO A 18 -13.33 10.90 -3.67
N GLU A 19 -14.51 11.33 -4.09
CA GLU A 19 -14.77 11.59 -5.50
C GLU A 19 -13.79 12.63 -6.02
N GLY A 20 -13.29 12.41 -7.23
CA GLY A 20 -12.38 13.36 -7.88
C GLY A 20 -10.94 13.27 -7.48
N GLY A 21 -10.56 12.29 -6.66
CA GLY A 21 -9.19 12.19 -6.15
C GLY A 21 -8.23 11.39 -7.02
N GLU A 22 -8.61 11.02 -8.24
CA GLU A 22 -7.78 10.12 -9.05
C GLU A 22 -6.39 10.67 -9.34
N ASN A 23 -6.27 11.97 -9.62
CA ASN A 23 -4.95 12.53 -9.90
C ASN A 23 -4.04 12.50 -8.68
N ALA A 24 -4.59 12.77 -7.49
CA ALA A 24 -3.80 12.66 -6.27
C ALA A 24 -3.40 11.21 -6.01
N ALA A 25 -4.30 10.27 -6.29
CA ALA A 25 -3.98 8.84 -6.16
C ALA A 25 -2.83 8.46 -7.08
N ARG A 26 -2.86 8.91 -8.32
CA ARG A 26 -1.78 8.62 -9.28
C ARG A 26 -0.45 9.19 -8.82
N ALA A 27 -0.46 10.43 -8.36
CA ALA A 27 0.78 11.06 -7.90
C ALA A 27 1.40 10.29 -6.75
N PHE A 28 0.57 9.71 -5.88
CA PHE A 28 1.06 8.99 -4.72
C PHE A 28 1.39 7.52 -5.04
N TYR A 29 0.41 6.77 -5.53
CA TYR A 29 0.60 5.32 -5.70
C TYR A 29 1.55 5.01 -6.84
N ALA A 30 1.50 5.73 -7.93
CA ALA A 30 2.45 5.55 -9.03
C ALA A 30 3.68 6.42 -8.84
N GLY A 31 3.51 7.70 -8.52
CA GLY A 31 4.63 8.63 -8.47
C GLY A 31 5.55 8.43 -7.29
N VAL A 32 5.01 8.21 -6.10
CA VAL A 32 5.83 8.06 -4.89
C VAL A 32 6.11 6.59 -4.61
N LEU A 33 5.07 5.75 -4.60
CA LEU A 33 5.26 4.35 -4.24
C LEU A 33 5.79 3.49 -5.39
N GLY A 34 5.72 3.99 -6.63
CA GLY A 34 6.30 3.26 -7.76
C GLY A 34 5.45 2.15 -8.31
N LEU A 35 4.16 2.11 -7.97
CA LEU A 35 3.26 1.16 -8.58
C LEU A 35 2.87 1.64 -9.98
N THR A 36 2.38 0.73 -10.81
CA THR A 36 1.94 1.06 -12.15
C THR A 36 0.43 1.13 -12.18
N GLU A 37 -0.12 2.20 -12.74
CA GLU A 37 -1.56 2.28 -12.89
C GLU A 37 -2.02 1.29 -13.94
N MET A 38 -3.09 0.54 -13.62
CA MET A 38 -3.67 -0.47 -14.50
C MET A 38 -5.04 -0.01 -14.97
N PRO A 39 -5.40 -0.34 -16.22
CA PRO A 39 -6.73 0.00 -16.69
C PRO A 39 -7.79 -0.78 -15.91
N LYS A 40 -8.90 -0.12 -15.62
CA LYS A 40 -10.04 -0.77 -15.00
C LYS A 40 -10.86 -1.45 -16.08
N PRO A 41 -11.52 -2.57 -15.75
CA PRO A 41 -12.46 -3.17 -16.70
C PRO A 41 -13.52 -2.15 -17.13
N ALA A 42 -13.96 -2.26 -18.38
CA ALA A 42 -14.95 -1.32 -18.93
C ALA A 42 -16.21 -1.26 -18.06
N GLU A 43 -16.59 -2.39 -17.48
CA GLU A 43 -17.78 -2.48 -16.65
C GLU A 43 -17.70 -1.61 -15.40
N LEU A 44 -16.48 -1.28 -14.96
CA LEU A 44 -16.27 -0.51 -13.74
C LEU A 44 -15.73 0.90 -14.01
N ALA A 45 -15.46 1.23 -15.28
CA ALA A 45 -14.77 2.48 -15.61
C ALA A 45 -15.52 3.72 -15.14
N GLY A 46 -16.86 3.68 -15.14
CA GLY A 46 -17.67 4.82 -14.75
C GLY A 46 -17.77 5.06 -13.25
N ARG A 47 -17.21 4.18 -12.42
CA ARG A 47 -17.33 4.31 -10.98
C ARG A 47 -16.26 5.20 -10.36
N GLY A 48 -15.30 5.68 -11.15
CA GLY A 48 -14.19 6.45 -10.62
C GLY A 48 -13.17 5.55 -9.93
N GLY A 49 -12.17 6.19 -9.30
CA GLY A 49 -11.08 5.47 -8.66
C GLY A 49 -10.00 5.09 -9.63
N ALA A 50 -9.02 4.31 -9.16
CA ALA A 50 -7.89 3.90 -9.97
C ALA A 50 -7.28 2.63 -9.41
N TRP A 51 -6.70 1.82 -10.27
CA TRP A 51 -6.08 0.55 -9.90
C TRP A 51 -4.58 0.63 -10.14
N PHE A 52 -3.81 0.10 -9.21
CA PHE A 52 -2.34 0.11 -9.28
C PHE A 52 -1.82 -1.28 -8.97
N ALA A 53 -0.69 -1.64 -9.59
CA ALA A 53 -0.10 -2.95 -9.39
C ALA A 53 1.41 -2.90 -9.57
N ALA A 54 2.10 -3.82 -8.91
CA ALA A 54 3.50 -4.11 -9.14
C ALA A 54 3.75 -5.54 -8.70
N GLY A 55 4.24 -6.38 -9.61
CA GLY A 55 4.43 -7.78 -9.32
C GLY A 55 3.13 -8.43 -8.85
N ARG A 56 3.12 -8.97 -7.65
CA ARG A 56 1.93 -9.60 -7.07
C ARG A 56 1.13 -8.67 -6.19
N VAL A 57 1.52 -7.40 -6.12
CA VAL A 57 0.82 -6.41 -5.31
C VAL A 57 -0.23 -5.73 -6.17
N GLN A 58 -1.46 -5.67 -5.69
CA GLN A 58 -2.52 -4.91 -6.34
C GLN A 58 -3.23 -4.06 -5.30
N VAL A 59 -3.31 -2.76 -5.57
CA VAL A 59 -3.99 -1.81 -4.71
C VAL A 59 -4.99 -1.05 -5.56
N HIS A 60 -6.25 -1.12 -5.17
CA HIS A 60 -7.34 -0.44 -5.84
C HIS A 60 -7.83 0.71 -4.97
N LEU A 61 -8.14 1.84 -5.59
CA LEU A 61 -8.78 2.96 -4.93
C LEU A 61 -10.20 3.05 -5.43
N GLY A 62 -11.17 2.99 -4.52
CA GLY A 62 -12.57 3.07 -4.86
C GLY A 62 -13.19 4.33 -4.27
N VAL A 63 -14.05 5.01 -5.04
CA VAL A 63 -14.73 6.20 -4.59
C VAL A 63 -15.79 5.82 -3.56
N GLU A 64 -15.80 6.53 -2.45
CA GLU A 64 -16.78 6.31 -1.39
C GLU A 64 -17.47 7.63 -1.09
N ALA A 65 -18.80 7.65 -1.17
CA ALA A 65 -19.58 8.80 -0.71
C ALA A 65 -19.35 8.96 0.79
N ASP A 66 -19.33 10.20 1.28
CA ASP A 66 -19.05 10.47 2.69
C ASP A 66 -17.75 9.82 3.14
N PHE A 67 -16.73 9.96 2.31
CA PHE A 67 -15.44 9.32 2.53
C PHE A 67 -14.87 9.69 3.90
N ARG A 68 -14.34 8.68 4.59
CA ARG A 68 -13.53 8.85 5.79
C ARG A 68 -12.29 7.99 5.66
N PRO A 69 -11.11 8.52 5.97
CA PRO A 69 -9.90 7.72 5.85
C PRO A 69 -9.87 6.58 6.86
N ALA A 70 -9.28 5.47 6.45
CA ALA A 70 -9.02 4.35 7.33
C ALA A 70 -7.73 4.64 8.09
N ARG A 71 -7.86 4.97 9.37
CA ARG A 71 -6.71 5.36 10.20
C ARG A 71 -6.22 4.24 11.08
N LYS A 72 -7.05 3.22 11.31
CA LYS A 72 -6.65 2.06 12.08
C LYS A 72 -6.46 0.86 11.16
N ALA A 73 -7.47 0.53 10.37
CA ALA A 73 -7.35 -0.53 9.38
C ALA A 73 -6.36 -0.08 8.29
N HIS A 74 -5.45 -0.95 7.91
CA HIS A 74 -4.43 -0.58 6.94
C HIS A 74 -3.83 -1.83 6.31
N PRO A 75 -3.40 -1.74 5.05
CA PRO A 75 -2.60 -2.79 4.46
C PRO A 75 -1.14 -2.63 4.88
N ALA A 76 -0.43 -3.73 4.93
CA ALA A 76 1.02 -3.72 5.11
C ALA A 76 1.66 -4.23 3.83
N LEU A 77 2.49 -3.41 3.21
CA LEU A 77 3.16 -3.72 1.97
C LEU A 77 4.62 -4.03 2.28
N GLN A 78 5.08 -5.17 1.81
CA GLN A 78 6.47 -5.55 1.99
C GLN A 78 7.33 -4.86 0.94
N VAL A 79 8.43 -4.27 1.37
CA VAL A 79 9.27 -3.42 0.56
C VAL A 79 10.70 -3.92 0.61
N GLU A 80 11.40 -3.82 -0.50
CA GLU A 80 12.86 -3.90 -0.53
C GLU A 80 13.40 -2.49 -0.73
N GLY A 81 14.37 -2.10 0.12
CA GLY A 81 14.89 -0.75 0.05
C GLY A 81 14.04 0.26 0.79
N LEU A 82 13.58 -0.08 1.99
CA LEU A 82 12.68 0.77 2.75
C LEU A 82 13.26 2.15 3.01
N ALA A 83 14.55 2.24 3.34
CA ALA A 83 15.16 3.55 3.63
C ALA A 83 15.07 4.48 2.42
N ALA A 84 15.29 3.95 1.22
CA ALA A 84 15.19 4.75 -0.01
C ALA A 84 13.75 5.17 -0.26
N LEU A 85 12.80 4.28 -0.01
CA LEU A 85 11.39 4.61 -0.20
C LEU A 85 10.93 5.66 0.82
N VAL A 86 11.37 5.55 2.08
CA VAL A 86 11.06 6.54 3.10
C VAL A 86 11.61 7.91 2.69
N ALA A 87 12.85 7.97 2.18
CA ALA A 87 13.42 9.23 1.72
C ALA A 87 12.59 9.83 0.58
N ARG A 88 12.11 9.00 -0.33
CA ARG A 88 11.27 9.45 -1.44
C ARG A 88 9.92 9.95 -0.93
N CYS A 89 9.35 9.29 0.06
CA CYS A 89 8.12 9.73 0.70
C CYS A 89 8.30 11.10 1.34
N GLU A 90 9.37 11.26 2.11
CA GLU A 90 9.63 12.52 2.81
C GLU A 90 9.87 13.65 1.82
N ALA A 91 10.59 13.38 0.74
CA ALA A 91 10.83 14.38 -0.30
C ALA A 91 9.53 14.83 -0.97
N ALA A 92 8.55 13.95 -1.02
CA ALA A 92 7.25 14.25 -1.62
C ALA A 92 6.25 14.84 -0.61
N GLY A 93 6.67 15.07 0.62
CA GLY A 93 5.79 15.62 1.65
C GLY A 93 4.85 14.60 2.27
N VAL A 94 5.10 13.32 2.10
CA VAL A 94 4.29 12.27 2.70
C VAL A 94 4.67 12.12 4.17
N THR A 95 3.67 12.08 5.04
CA THR A 95 3.90 11.89 6.47
C THR A 95 4.40 10.47 6.71
N VAL A 96 5.52 10.36 7.42
CA VAL A 96 6.10 9.06 7.80
C VAL A 96 6.15 9.01 9.31
N ALA A 97 5.56 7.96 9.89
CA ALA A 97 5.55 7.75 11.33
C ALA A 97 6.21 6.41 11.63
N ARG A 98 7.09 6.42 12.62
CA ARG A 98 7.72 5.20 13.07
C ARG A 98 6.97 4.66 14.28
N ASP A 99 6.93 3.36 14.38
CA ASP A 99 6.26 2.68 15.47
C ASP A 99 7.30 1.87 16.24
N VAL A 100 6.83 1.14 17.25
CA VAL A 100 7.69 0.30 18.06
C VAL A 100 8.43 -0.69 17.16
N PRO A 101 9.75 -0.80 17.29
CA PRO A 101 10.50 -1.78 16.50
C PRO A 101 10.05 -3.20 16.81
N LEU A 102 10.02 -4.03 15.78
CA LEU A 102 9.70 -5.44 15.92
C LEU A 102 10.91 -6.26 15.49
N PRO A 103 11.14 -7.42 16.11
CA PRO A 103 12.27 -8.25 15.72
C PRO A 103 12.17 -8.68 14.25
N GLY A 104 13.29 -8.59 13.55
CA GLY A 104 13.37 -9.09 12.19
C GLY A 104 12.67 -8.25 11.14
N MET A 105 12.24 -7.04 11.48
CA MET A 105 11.62 -6.19 10.48
C MET A 105 11.80 -4.72 10.80
N ASP A 106 12.00 -3.93 9.75
CA ASP A 106 11.88 -2.48 9.81
C ASP A 106 10.51 -2.11 9.26
N ARG A 107 9.87 -1.12 9.86
CA ARG A 107 8.55 -0.73 9.39
C ARG A 107 8.28 0.72 9.72
N VAL A 108 7.46 1.33 8.86
CA VAL A 108 6.95 2.69 9.07
C VAL A 108 5.49 2.70 8.68
N HIS A 109 4.76 3.67 9.17
CA HIS A 109 3.41 3.98 8.71
C HIS A 109 3.46 5.26 7.92
N ILE A 110 2.72 5.29 6.81
CA ILE A 110 2.56 6.49 5.99
C ILE A 110 1.08 6.74 5.81
N ALA A 111 0.74 7.96 5.41
CA ALA A 111 -0.63 8.31 5.05
C ALA A 111 -0.67 8.59 3.56
N ASP A 112 -1.69 8.07 2.88
CA ASP A 112 -1.89 8.39 1.48
C ASP A 112 -2.48 9.82 1.37
N PRO A 113 -2.71 10.36 0.16
CA PRO A 113 -3.19 11.73 0.02
C PRO A 113 -4.53 11.98 0.70
N PHE A 114 -5.28 10.94 0.98
CA PHE A 114 -6.63 11.04 1.56
C PHE A 114 -6.64 10.76 3.05
N GLY A 115 -5.49 10.40 3.62
CA GLY A 115 -5.36 10.09 5.03
C GLY A 115 -5.48 8.61 5.37
N ASN A 116 -5.59 7.74 4.38
CA ASN A 116 -5.58 6.30 4.64
C ASN A 116 -4.21 5.87 5.13
N ARG A 117 -4.19 5.01 6.14
CA ARG A 117 -2.96 4.51 6.72
C ARG A 117 -2.44 3.33 5.90
N ILE A 118 -1.13 3.33 5.68
CA ILE A 118 -0.43 2.24 5.00
C ILE A 118 0.82 1.93 5.80
N GLU A 119 1.10 0.65 6.01
CA GLU A 119 2.35 0.23 6.64
C GLU A 119 3.30 -0.26 5.56
N LEU A 120 4.56 0.15 5.65
CA LEU A 120 5.63 -0.33 4.79
C LEU A 120 6.58 -1.14 5.65
N VAL A 121 6.85 -2.38 5.24
CA VAL A 121 7.61 -3.34 6.04
C VAL A 121 8.74 -3.89 5.20
N GLU A 122 9.95 -3.87 5.75
CA GLU A 122 11.06 -4.60 5.16
C GLU A 122 11.49 -5.68 6.12
N ARG A 123 11.51 -6.92 5.64
CA ARG A 123 12.02 -8.02 6.44
C ARG A 123 13.53 -7.95 6.47
N VAL A 124 14.08 -7.80 7.66
CA VAL A 124 15.51 -7.74 7.87
C VAL A 124 15.96 -9.13 8.25
N SER A 125 16.94 -9.65 7.55
CA SER A 125 17.44 -10.97 7.84
C SER A 125 18.13 -10.96 9.19
N THR A 126 17.58 -11.71 10.15
CA THR A 126 18.27 -11.89 11.43
C THR A 126 19.53 -12.70 11.24
N ARG A 127 19.59 -13.41 10.10
CA ARG A 127 20.81 -14.07 9.75
C ARG A 127 21.93 -13.14 9.46
N SER A 128 21.64 -11.88 9.07
CA SER A 128 22.74 -10.99 8.78
C SER A 128 23.64 -10.87 9.99
N GLY A 129 23.08 -10.81 11.17
CA GLY A 129 23.89 -10.87 12.38
C GLY A 129 24.58 -12.21 12.50
N ARG A 130 23.90 -13.25 12.21
CA ARG A 130 24.41 -14.58 12.25
C ARG A 130 25.42 -14.83 11.15
N ASP A 131 25.13 -14.29 9.96
CA ASP A 131 26.02 -14.42 8.84
C ASP A 131 27.25 -13.56 9.04
N ALA A 132 27.05 -12.41 9.59
CA ALA A 132 28.15 -11.53 9.88
C ALA A 132 29.01 -12.13 10.97
N GLY A 133 28.40 -12.94 11.75
CA GLY A 133 29.13 -13.68 12.75
C GLY A 133 29.96 -14.75 12.09
#